data_99fc20cdb3307792c9d3cc75fca9ae55
#
_entry.id   99fc20cdb3307792c9d3cc75fca9ae55
#
_cell.length_a   1.000
_cell.length_b   1.000
_cell.length_c   1.000
_cell.angle_alpha   90.00
_cell.angle_beta   90.00
_cell.angle_gamma   90.00
#
_symmetry.space_group_name_H-M   'P 1'
#
loop_
_entity.id
_entity.type
_entity.pdbx_description
1 polymer ?
#
loop_
_entity_poly.entity_id
_entity_poly.type
_entity_poly.pdbx_seq_one_letter_code
_entity_poly.pdbx_strand_id
1 'polypeptide(L)'
;MKNTLLAFSAALTVGLTGFTASAQRDNRLESDDIVTPLLGSAPSKDIKNVLEQNAPQTPNDNGLPRFALVGKERQFYLGIGAQFLGEAMFDFGDNMPSALDFTPSSITPKAPGNGGATRFAWQSSSFYMNFVAMPNSDNHIGVFLKAKFTGANNNIKVSHFYGKFRGLTMGYTHSAFTDGSAMPMTIDSEGPNGSVSKTLFTAYWAQDFTKNFSGAIGIDAPIADLATADSEESVTQRIPAIPLYLQYAWDGGDSHIRLSGIYRPMQYRNLTEAKNSTVQGGGIQLSGMVHIAGGLSAQYDATYGSAIGTYLQDDSDIVIDAVATTEPGKMKAVKSMGLTAGLNYAFTPKLSSNIMYSHLTNWLPSDAVAGPDTYRYGDYVAANLIYSFNKFLSAGIEYDYGHMKNIAGEGLHANRIQAQLAVTF
;
A
#
# COMPACT_ATOMS: atom_id res chain seq x y z
N MET A 1 -2.44 -34.88 21.56
CA MET A 1 -3.05 -34.38 20.30
C MET A 1 -4.41 -33.69 20.45
N LYS A 2 -5.14 -33.83 21.57
CA LYS A 2 -6.44 -33.15 21.76
C LYS A 2 -6.35 -31.71 22.31
N ASN A 3 -5.22 -31.32 22.91
CA ASN A 3 -5.05 -29.99 23.52
C ASN A 3 -4.48 -28.92 22.58
N THR A 4 -4.01 -29.30 21.41
CA THR A 4 -3.48 -28.37 20.39
C THR A 4 -4.59 -27.77 19.50
N LEU A 5 -5.72 -28.46 19.35
CA LEU A 5 -6.85 -28.00 18.55
C LEU A 5 -7.70 -26.90 19.23
N LEU A 6 -7.74 -26.89 20.58
CA LEU A 6 -8.48 -25.87 21.34
C LEU A 6 -7.73 -24.52 21.42
N ALA A 7 -6.40 -24.53 21.26
CA ALA A 7 -5.60 -23.32 21.16
C ALA A 7 -5.78 -22.59 19.81
N PHE A 8 -6.11 -23.32 18.75
CA PHE A 8 -6.29 -22.78 17.40
C PHE A 8 -7.57 -21.93 17.24
N SER A 9 -8.67 -22.36 17.84
CA SER A 9 -9.95 -21.61 17.71
C SER A 9 -9.99 -20.33 18.55
N ALA A 10 -9.20 -20.25 19.63
CA ALA A 10 -9.12 -19.06 20.47
C ALA A 10 -8.12 -18.01 19.90
N ALA A 11 -7.08 -18.46 19.19
CA ALA A 11 -6.10 -17.57 18.56
C ALA A 11 -6.67 -16.81 17.37
N LEU A 12 -7.58 -17.42 16.60
CA LEU A 12 -8.23 -16.77 15.45
C LEU A 12 -9.13 -15.60 15.84
N THR A 13 -9.63 -15.58 17.09
CA THR A 13 -10.59 -14.55 17.55
C THR A 13 -9.91 -13.32 18.15
N VAL A 14 -8.61 -13.36 18.47
CA VAL A 14 -7.92 -12.31 19.21
C VAL A 14 -6.84 -11.61 18.36
N GLY A 15 -6.29 -12.26 17.33
CA GLY A 15 -5.32 -11.66 16.41
C GLY A 15 -5.91 -10.64 15.42
N LEU A 16 -7.21 -10.38 15.50
CA LEU A 16 -7.98 -9.76 14.42
C LEU A 16 -8.70 -8.46 14.81
N THR A 17 -8.47 -7.94 16.00
CA THR A 17 -9.12 -6.69 16.44
C THR A 17 -8.24 -5.45 16.23
N GLY A 18 -7.10 -5.56 15.59
CA GLY A 18 -6.08 -4.55 15.68
C GLY A 18 -5.61 -3.86 14.43
N PHE A 19 -6.39 -3.76 13.38
CA PHE A 19 -5.90 -3.06 12.19
C PHE A 19 -6.86 -1.99 11.73
N THR A 20 -6.76 -0.83 12.35
CA THR A 20 -7.76 0.19 12.11
C THR A 20 -7.23 1.62 12.08
N ALA A 21 -6.32 1.95 11.19
CA ALA A 21 -6.33 3.33 10.72
C ALA A 21 -7.62 3.62 9.93
N SER A 22 -8.14 2.64 9.19
CA SER A 22 -9.45 2.73 8.53
C SER A 22 -10.62 2.49 9.47
N ALA A 23 -10.48 1.67 10.51
CA ALA A 23 -11.48 1.54 11.57
C ALA A 23 -11.56 2.79 12.44
N GLN A 24 -10.55 3.64 12.50
CA GLN A 24 -10.71 4.97 13.11
C GLN A 24 -11.76 5.82 12.39
N ARG A 25 -11.98 5.67 11.08
CA ARG A 25 -13.15 6.27 10.40
C ARG A 25 -14.46 5.62 10.83
N ASP A 26 -14.48 4.32 11.04
CA ASP A 26 -15.69 3.57 11.36
C ASP A 26 -15.98 3.48 12.88
N ASN A 27 -14.94 3.42 13.73
CA ASN A 27 -15.11 3.43 15.20
C ASN A 27 -15.55 4.80 15.75
N ARG A 28 -15.56 5.85 14.92
CA ARG A 28 -16.06 7.19 15.28
C ARG A 28 -17.57 7.35 15.11
N LEU A 29 -18.19 6.44 14.37
CA LEU A 29 -19.62 6.38 14.20
C LEU A 29 -20.12 5.27 15.11
N GLU A 30 -21.09 5.56 15.97
CA GLU A 30 -21.67 4.62 16.93
C GLU A 30 -21.85 3.22 16.34
N SER A 31 -21.43 2.21 17.10
CA SER A 31 -21.04 0.88 16.65
C SER A 31 -22.11 -0.02 16.03
N ASP A 32 -23.36 0.35 16.05
CA ASP A 32 -24.44 -0.61 15.82
C ASP A 32 -24.86 -0.79 14.35
N ASP A 33 -24.43 0.10 13.44
CA ASP A 33 -24.92 0.13 12.06
C ASP A 33 -23.85 0.14 10.97
N ILE A 34 -22.69 -0.47 11.20
CA ILE A 34 -21.59 -0.41 10.21
C ILE A 34 -21.91 -1.21 8.95
N VAL A 35 -22.48 -2.41 9.11
CA VAL A 35 -22.93 -3.24 7.99
C VAL A 35 -24.35 -3.76 8.24
N THR A 36 -25.26 -3.37 7.39
CA THR A 36 -26.67 -3.79 7.48
C THR A 36 -26.91 -5.01 6.60
N PRO A 37 -27.48 -6.11 7.12
CA PRO A 37 -27.85 -7.26 6.29
C PRO A 37 -29.04 -6.88 5.39
N LEU A 38 -28.89 -7.07 4.06
CA LEU A 38 -29.98 -6.89 3.08
C LEU A 38 -30.86 -8.14 2.99
N LEU A 39 -30.27 -9.32 3.12
CA LEU A 39 -30.93 -10.62 3.12
C LEU A 39 -30.29 -11.48 4.21
N GLY A 40 -31.12 -12.29 4.88
CA GLY A 40 -30.68 -13.10 6.00
C GLY A 40 -30.63 -12.31 7.31
N SER A 41 -30.12 -12.91 8.39
CA SER A 41 -29.97 -12.26 9.69
C SER A 41 -28.65 -12.63 10.35
N ALA A 42 -27.87 -11.60 10.70
CA ALA A 42 -26.69 -11.71 11.54
C ALA A 42 -26.47 -10.38 12.28
N PRO A 43 -25.89 -10.37 13.49
CA PRO A 43 -25.46 -9.15 14.15
C PRO A 43 -24.47 -8.38 13.26
N SER A 44 -24.61 -7.06 13.18
CA SER A 44 -23.74 -6.19 12.38
C SER A 44 -22.26 -6.37 12.72
N LYS A 45 -21.93 -6.55 14.01
CA LYS A 45 -20.57 -6.81 14.49
C LYS A 45 -19.96 -8.10 13.90
N ASP A 46 -20.76 -9.18 13.81
CA ASP A 46 -20.30 -10.45 13.25
C ASP A 46 -20.00 -10.31 11.76
N ILE A 47 -20.89 -9.61 11.02
CA ILE A 47 -20.71 -9.33 9.59
C ILE A 47 -19.43 -8.51 9.38
N LYS A 48 -19.26 -7.42 10.15
CA LYS A 48 -18.07 -6.58 10.11
C LYS A 48 -16.80 -7.41 10.30
N ASN A 49 -16.72 -8.14 11.41
CA ASN A 49 -15.52 -8.92 11.75
C ASN A 49 -15.14 -9.91 10.64
N VAL A 50 -16.10 -10.62 10.07
CA VAL A 50 -15.86 -11.60 9.00
C VAL A 50 -15.35 -10.94 7.72
N LEU A 51 -15.96 -9.81 7.31
CA LEU A 51 -15.56 -9.12 6.08
C LEU A 51 -14.25 -8.36 6.23
N GLU A 52 -13.99 -7.77 7.40
CA GLU A 52 -12.76 -7.04 7.70
C GLU A 52 -11.52 -7.95 7.64
N GLN A 53 -11.62 -9.17 8.15
CA GLN A 53 -10.54 -10.18 8.08
C GLN A 53 -10.15 -10.56 6.65
N ASN A 54 -11.10 -10.48 5.72
CA ASN A 54 -10.85 -10.82 4.32
C ASN A 54 -10.38 -9.61 3.50
N ALA A 55 -10.63 -8.37 3.94
CA ALA A 55 -10.26 -7.15 3.24
C ALA A 55 -8.74 -6.87 3.28
N PRO A 56 -8.21 -6.04 2.36
CA PRO A 56 -6.85 -5.52 2.44
C PRO A 56 -6.65 -4.67 3.69
N GLN A 57 -5.46 -4.73 4.28
CA GLN A 57 -5.12 -4.00 5.50
C GLN A 57 -4.41 -2.69 5.18
N THR A 58 -5.06 -1.79 4.48
CA THR A 58 -4.52 -0.45 4.19
C THR A 58 -5.52 0.65 4.57
N PRO A 59 -5.07 1.84 4.95
CA PRO A 59 -5.96 2.94 5.37
C PRO A 59 -7.01 3.33 4.33
N ASN A 60 -6.65 3.24 3.06
CA ASN A 60 -7.50 3.65 1.94
C ASN A 60 -8.26 2.50 1.27
N ASP A 61 -8.00 1.24 1.66
CA ASP A 61 -8.51 0.04 1.00
C ASP A 61 -9.24 -0.92 1.96
N ASN A 62 -9.98 -0.40 2.94
CA ASN A 62 -10.61 -1.24 3.96
C ASN A 62 -11.66 -2.24 3.45
N GLY A 63 -12.27 -1.99 2.29
CA GLY A 63 -13.23 -2.92 1.67
C GLY A 63 -14.41 -3.31 2.55
N LEU A 64 -14.83 -2.45 3.49
CA LEU A 64 -15.98 -2.69 4.37
C LEU A 64 -17.25 -2.11 3.75
N PRO A 65 -18.17 -2.94 3.25
CA PRO A 65 -19.44 -2.50 2.71
C PRO A 65 -20.37 -2.00 3.81
N ARG A 66 -21.33 -1.15 3.46
CA ARG A 66 -22.43 -0.77 4.36
C ARG A 66 -23.56 -1.78 4.35
N PHE A 67 -23.60 -2.65 3.33
CA PHE A 67 -24.62 -3.66 3.15
C PHE A 67 -23.98 -5.01 2.85
N ALA A 68 -24.59 -6.08 3.37
CA ALA A 68 -24.16 -7.43 3.08
C ALA A 68 -25.34 -8.37 2.86
N LEU A 69 -25.17 -9.33 1.98
CA LEU A 69 -26.03 -10.49 1.85
C LEU A 69 -25.50 -11.58 2.79
N VAL A 70 -26.38 -12.11 3.63
CA VAL A 70 -26.05 -13.19 4.57
C VAL A 70 -26.76 -14.45 4.13
N GLY A 71 -26.02 -15.51 3.88
CA GLY A 71 -26.57 -16.80 3.48
C GLY A 71 -27.34 -17.51 4.58
N LYS A 72 -28.15 -18.50 4.21
CA LYS A 72 -28.84 -19.37 5.13
C LYS A 72 -27.85 -19.96 6.15
N GLU A 73 -28.22 -19.98 7.42
CA GLU A 73 -27.39 -20.48 8.52
C GLU A 73 -25.99 -19.81 8.61
N ARG A 74 -25.85 -18.59 8.05
CA ARG A 74 -24.60 -17.84 8.01
C ARG A 74 -23.43 -18.60 7.32
N GLN A 75 -23.77 -19.43 6.34
CA GLN A 75 -22.74 -20.18 5.59
C GLN A 75 -21.89 -19.31 4.67
N PHE A 76 -22.39 -18.13 4.26
CA PHE A 76 -21.62 -17.15 3.52
C PHE A 76 -22.04 -15.72 3.83
N TYR A 77 -21.11 -14.80 3.62
CA TYR A 77 -21.32 -13.36 3.65
C TYR A 77 -20.83 -12.80 2.32
N LEU A 78 -21.62 -11.92 1.69
CA LEU A 78 -21.24 -11.19 0.49
C LEU A 78 -21.49 -9.71 0.72
N GLY A 79 -20.41 -8.96 0.94
CA GLY A 79 -20.40 -7.52 0.97
C GLY A 79 -20.16 -6.94 -0.43
N ILE A 80 -20.96 -5.98 -0.82
CA ILE A 80 -20.78 -5.19 -2.04
C ILE A 80 -20.75 -3.74 -1.62
N GLY A 81 -19.76 -2.99 -2.08
CA GLY A 81 -19.65 -1.58 -1.76
C GLY A 81 -19.00 -0.79 -2.87
N ALA A 82 -19.14 0.52 -2.76
CA ALA A 82 -18.46 1.46 -3.62
C ALA A 82 -18.08 2.72 -2.83
N GLN A 83 -17.08 3.41 -3.34
CA GLN A 83 -16.65 4.70 -2.86
C GLN A 83 -16.57 5.66 -4.04
N PHE A 84 -17.36 6.72 -4.01
CA PHE A 84 -17.21 7.85 -4.91
C PHE A 84 -16.29 8.89 -4.25
N LEU A 85 -15.26 9.33 -4.99
CA LEU A 85 -14.35 10.38 -4.60
C LEU A 85 -14.45 11.51 -5.61
N GLY A 86 -14.88 12.69 -5.18
CA GLY A 86 -14.82 13.92 -5.96
C GLY A 86 -13.70 14.79 -5.41
N GLU A 87 -12.71 15.13 -6.24
CA GLU A 87 -11.47 15.80 -5.83
C GLU A 87 -11.28 17.09 -6.61
N ALA A 88 -10.85 18.13 -5.92
CA ALA A 88 -10.45 19.41 -6.50
C ALA A 88 -9.06 19.75 -5.95
N MET A 89 -8.12 20.10 -6.81
CA MET A 89 -6.75 20.38 -6.44
C MET A 89 -6.17 21.58 -7.17
N PHE A 90 -5.26 22.26 -6.48
CA PHE A 90 -4.50 23.39 -7.03
C PHE A 90 -3.01 23.13 -6.80
N ASP A 91 -2.27 22.96 -7.90
CA ASP A 91 -0.82 22.74 -7.91
C ASP A 91 -0.09 24.07 -8.15
N PHE A 92 1.03 24.28 -7.44
CA PHE A 92 1.90 25.44 -7.61
C PHE A 92 3.36 25.11 -7.27
N GLY A 93 4.29 25.96 -7.68
CA GLY A 93 5.73 25.64 -7.68
C GLY A 93 6.15 25.08 -9.05
N ASP A 94 6.94 24.05 -9.09
CA ASP A 94 7.25 23.30 -10.30
C ASP A 94 6.03 22.46 -10.77
N ASN A 95 6.13 21.88 -11.96
CA ASN A 95 4.99 21.21 -12.56
C ASN A 95 4.80 19.80 -11.99
N MET A 96 3.59 19.52 -11.49
CA MET A 96 3.11 18.20 -11.12
C MET A 96 2.26 17.65 -12.28
N PRO A 97 2.72 16.60 -13.01
CA PRO A 97 2.02 16.14 -14.21
C PRO A 97 0.71 15.42 -13.93
N SER A 98 0.62 14.64 -12.83
CA SER A 98 -0.57 13.87 -12.49
C SER A 98 -1.58 14.70 -11.70
N ALA A 99 -2.87 14.53 -12.03
CA ALA A 99 -3.97 15.02 -11.21
C ALA A 99 -4.34 14.07 -10.07
N LEU A 100 -4.02 12.77 -10.20
CA LEU A 100 -4.42 11.75 -9.23
C LEU A 100 -3.38 11.57 -8.14
N ASP A 101 -2.11 11.59 -8.54
CA ASP A 101 -1.00 11.18 -7.70
C ASP A 101 -0.04 12.34 -7.52
N PHE A 102 0.38 12.60 -6.30
CA PHE A 102 1.39 13.60 -5.98
C PHE A 102 2.73 12.89 -5.75
N THR A 103 3.46 12.64 -6.84
CA THR A 103 4.66 11.80 -6.87
C THR A 103 5.91 12.67 -7.02
N PRO A 104 6.76 12.84 -5.97
CA PRO A 104 7.97 13.64 -6.03
C PRO A 104 8.89 13.33 -7.20
N SER A 105 9.11 12.05 -7.57
CA SER A 105 9.96 11.66 -8.70
C SER A 105 9.44 12.14 -10.06
N SER A 106 8.16 12.48 -10.16
CA SER A 106 7.51 12.97 -11.40
C SER A 106 7.55 14.48 -11.58
N ILE A 107 8.03 15.24 -10.59
CA ILE A 107 8.09 16.71 -10.67
C ILE A 107 9.00 17.12 -11.84
N THR A 108 8.50 18.00 -12.70
CA THR A 108 9.22 18.55 -13.85
C THR A 108 9.34 20.06 -13.77
N PRO A 109 10.36 20.67 -14.43
CA PRO A 109 10.54 22.10 -14.39
C PRO A 109 9.28 22.87 -14.84
N LYS A 110 8.98 23.95 -14.16
CA LYS A 110 7.89 24.83 -14.48
C LYS A 110 8.10 25.51 -15.84
N ALA A 111 7.11 25.44 -16.71
CA ALA A 111 7.14 26.20 -17.95
C ALA A 111 7.07 27.72 -17.68
N PRO A 112 7.81 28.55 -18.44
CA PRO A 112 7.75 30.00 -18.31
C PRO A 112 6.29 30.51 -18.43
N GLY A 113 5.90 31.39 -17.51
CA GLY A 113 4.54 31.96 -17.47
C GLY A 113 3.46 31.08 -16.84
N ASN A 114 3.78 29.85 -16.43
CA ASN A 114 2.84 28.98 -15.74
C ASN A 114 2.70 29.39 -14.26
N GLY A 115 1.49 29.79 -13.82
CA GLY A 115 1.20 30.23 -12.45
C GLY A 115 0.69 29.16 -11.50
N GLY A 116 0.48 27.94 -12.00
CA GLY A 116 -0.14 26.82 -11.29
C GLY A 116 -1.25 26.17 -12.12
N ALA A 117 -1.82 25.09 -11.61
CA ALA A 117 -2.86 24.34 -12.30
C ALA A 117 -4.00 23.96 -11.35
N THR A 118 -5.24 24.30 -11.72
CA THR A 118 -6.44 23.77 -11.07
C THR A 118 -6.91 22.54 -11.82
N ARG A 119 -7.18 21.46 -11.10
CA ARG A 119 -7.62 20.19 -11.66
C ARG A 119 -8.77 19.59 -10.85
N PHE A 120 -9.52 18.71 -11.48
CA PHE A 120 -10.59 17.95 -10.84
C PHE A 120 -10.42 16.48 -11.19
N ALA A 121 -10.67 15.61 -10.22
CA ALA A 121 -10.55 14.18 -10.40
C ALA A 121 -11.68 13.42 -9.69
N TRP A 122 -11.94 12.22 -10.16
CA TRP A 122 -12.91 11.26 -9.59
C TRP A 122 -12.46 9.81 -9.79
N GLN A 123 -11.38 9.61 -10.52
CA GLN A 123 -10.93 8.31 -11.01
C GLN A 123 -10.46 7.38 -9.89
N SER A 124 -10.09 7.93 -8.74
CA SER A 124 -9.80 7.17 -7.50
C SER A 124 -11.04 6.52 -6.90
N SER A 125 -12.25 6.87 -7.39
CA SER A 125 -13.49 6.17 -7.05
C SER A 125 -13.36 4.67 -7.32
N SER A 126 -13.98 3.87 -6.47
CA SER A 126 -13.81 2.41 -6.51
C SER A 126 -15.10 1.67 -6.21
N PHE A 127 -15.16 0.43 -6.65
CA PHE A 127 -16.14 -0.54 -6.21
C PHE A 127 -15.44 -1.83 -5.79
N TYR A 128 -16.08 -2.59 -4.90
CA TYR A 128 -15.51 -3.82 -4.38
C TYR A 128 -16.57 -4.85 -4.01
N MET A 129 -16.13 -6.11 -4.03
CA MET A 129 -16.86 -7.27 -3.56
C MET A 129 -16.01 -8.01 -2.53
N ASN A 130 -16.61 -8.38 -1.43
CA ASN A 130 -15.97 -9.12 -0.35
C ASN A 130 -16.83 -10.33 0.00
N PHE A 131 -16.39 -11.51 -0.39
CA PHE A 131 -17.09 -12.77 -0.19
C PHE A 131 -16.34 -13.64 0.81
N VAL A 132 -17.05 -14.16 1.79
CA VAL A 132 -16.51 -15.14 2.75
C VAL A 132 -17.50 -16.29 2.90
N ALA A 133 -17.07 -17.51 2.62
CA ALA A 133 -17.83 -18.72 2.86
C ALA A 133 -17.29 -19.47 4.08
N MET A 134 -18.17 -20.14 4.79
CA MET A 134 -17.88 -20.95 5.99
C MET A 134 -17.06 -20.19 7.05
N PRO A 135 -17.45 -18.96 7.44
CA PRO A 135 -16.63 -18.06 8.29
C PRO A 135 -16.29 -18.64 9.67
N ASN A 136 -17.10 -19.57 10.17
CA ASN A 136 -16.89 -20.21 11.47
C ASN A 136 -16.19 -21.59 11.38
N SER A 137 -15.53 -21.88 10.28
CA SER A 137 -14.85 -23.14 9.99
C SER A 137 -13.37 -22.91 9.72
N ASP A 138 -12.53 -23.88 10.09
CA ASP A 138 -11.12 -23.92 9.69
C ASP A 138 -10.95 -23.97 8.16
N ASN A 139 -12.03 -24.27 7.44
CA ASN A 139 -12.08 -24.30 5.97
C ASN A 139 -12.71 -23.04 5.38
N HIS A 140 -12.75 -21.92 6.09
CA HIS A 140 -13.29 -20.68 5.54
C HIS A 140 -12.54 -20.27 4.27
N ILE A 141 -13.29 -19.78 3.30
CA ILE A 141 -12.78 -19.30 2.02
C ILE A 141 -13.16 -17.83 1.89
N GLY A 142 -12.18 -16.98 1.64
CA GLY A 142 -12.38 -15.57 1.32
C GLY A 142 -12.05 -15.29 -0.13
N VAL A 143 -12.82 -14.40 -0.78
CA VAL A 143 -12.47 -13.80 -2.08
C VAL A 143 -12.73 -12.31 -1.99
N PHE A 144 -11.75 -11.51 -2.40
CA PHE A 144 -11.85 -10.06 -2.42
C PHE A 144 -11.51 -9.50 -3.80
N LEU A 145 -12.35 -8.61 -4.31
CA LEU A 145 -12.14 -7.85 -5.55
C LEU A 145 -12.34 -6.37 -5.26
N LYS A 146 -11.38 -5.54 -5.67
CA LYS A 146 -11.52 -4.07 -5.74
C LYS A 146 -11.02 -3.55 -7.07
N ALA A 147 -11.74 -2.59 -7.64
CA ALA A 147 -11.34 -1.92 -8.86
C ALA A 147 -11.60 -0.41 -8.78
N LYS A 148 -10.74 0.36 -9.44
CA LYS A 148 -10.78 1.83 -9.57
C LYS A 148 -10.91 2.21 -11.05
N PHE A 149 -11.16 3.49 -11.35
CA PHE A 149 -11.23 4.03 -12.71
C PHE A 149 -9.91 4.68 -13.14
N THR A 150 -8.79 4.21 -12.59
CA THR A 150 -7.43 4.75 -12.83
C THR A 150 -6.70 4.08 -14.00
N GLY A 151 -7.37 3.23 -14.76
CA GLY A 151 -6.81 2.67 -16.01
C GLY A 151 -6.71 3.70 -17.13
N ALA A 152 -5.96 3.37 -18.18
CA ALA A 152 -5.81 4.23 -19.36
C ALA A 152 -7.20 4.67 -19.89
N ASN A 153 -7.35 5.96 -20.18
CA ASN A 153 -8.63 6.57 -20.62
C ASN A 153 -9.79 6.38 -19.63
N ASN A 154 -9.50 6.40 -18.32
CA ASN A 154 -10.48 6.16 -17.25
C ASN A 154 -11.11 4.77 -17.26
N ASN A 155 -10.44 3.79 -17.84
CA ASN A 155 -10.88 2.40 -17.82
C ASN A 155 -10.76 1.83 -16.40
N ILE A 156 -11.50 0.74 -16.16
CA ILE A 156 -11.42 0.01 -14.90
C ILE A 156 -10.05 -0.65 -14.77
N LYS A 157 -9.38 -0.40 -13.64
CA LYS A 157 -8.13 -1.05 -13.22
C LYS A 157 -8.38 -1.82 -11.94
N VAL A 158 -8.08 -3.12 -11.95
CA VAL A 158 -8.15 -3.94 -10.74
C VAL A 158 -7.04 -3.52 -9.79
N SER A 159 -7.41 -3.20 -8.55
CA SER A 159 -6.47 -2.89 -7.45
C SER A 159 -6.15 -4.13 -6.63
N HIS A 160 -7.17 -4.95 -6.35
CA HIS A 160 -7.03 -6.21 -5.64
C HIS A 160 -7.95 -7.27 -6.25
N PHE A 161 -7.45 -8.48 -6.42
CA PHE A 161 -8.24 -9.68 -6.72
C PHE A 161 -7.51 -10.91 -6.20
N TYR A 162 -7.93 -11.40 -5.05
CA TYR A 162 -7.27 -12.52 -4.38
C TYR A 162 -8.25 -13.43 -3.65
N GLY A 163 -7.79 -14.64 -3.38
CA GLY A 163 -8.46 -15.61 -2.52
C GLY A 163 -7.66 -15.89 -1.24
N LYS A 164 -8.37 -16.20 -0.16
CA LYS A 164 -7.80 -16.66 1.12
C LYS A 164 -8.32 -18.04 1.49
N PHE A 165 -7.45 -18.91 1.95
CA PHE A 165 -7.80 -20.24 2.46
C PHE A 165 -6.74 -20.73 3.46
N ARG A 166 -7.13 -21.02 4.70
CA ARG A 166 -6.26 -21.60 5.74
C ARG A 166 -4.89 -20.90 5.88
N GLY A 167 -4.88 -19.57 5.98
CA GLY A 167 -3.66 -18.78 6.06
C GLY A 167 -2.97 -18.49 4.72
N LEU A 168 -3.28 -19.24 3.65
CA LEU A 168 -2.84 -18.92 2.30
C LEU A 168 -3.64 -17.73 1.75
N THR A 169 -2.93 -16.71 1.27
CA THR A 169 -3.47 -15.64 0.42
C THR A 169 -2.82 -15.77 -0.96
N MET A 170 -3.61 -15.78 -2.03
CA MET A 170 -3.10 -15.92 -3.39
C MET A 170 -3.92 -15.05 -4.36
N GLY A 171 -3.24 -14.28 -5.20
CA GLY A 171 -3.85 -13.45 -6.23
C GLY A 171 -3.12 -12.12 -6.42
N TYR A 172 -3.80 -11.15 -7.03
CA TYR A 172 -3.28 -9.82 -7.26
C TYR A 172 -3.59 -8.95 -6.04
N THR A 173 -2.59 -8.65 -5.23
CA THR A 173 -2.71 -7.87 -4.00
C THR A 173 -1.33 -7.39 -3.53
N HIS A 174 -1.24 -6.77 -2.35
CA HIS A 174 0.04 -6.37 -1.78
C HIS A 174 0.93 -7.57 -1.47
N SER A 175 2.22 -7.41 -1.76
CA SER A 175 3.27 -8.33 -1.31
C SER A 175 3.26 -8.50 0.21
N ALA A 176 3.69 -9.66 0.70
CA ALA A 176 3.94 -9.86 2.13
C ALA A 176 5.09 -8.97 2.66
N PHE A 177 5.88 -8.35 1.80
CA PHE A 177 6.88 -7.34 2.17
C PHE A 177 6.22 -6.00 2.56
N THR A 178 5.01 -5.70 2.08
CA THR A 178 4.26 -4.47 2.38
C THR A 178 3.56 -4.55 3.74
N ASP A 179 3.74 -3.54 4.57
CA ASP A 179 2.94 -3.31 5.78
C ASP A 179 1.95 -2.16 5.55
N GLY A 180 0.79 -2.49 4.99
CA GLY A 180 -0.22 -1.48 4.66
C GLY A 180 -0.78 -0.74 5.87
N SER A 181 -0.79 -1.34 7.05
CA SER A 181 -1.29 -0.70 8.28
C SER A 181 -0.31 0.32 8.87
N ALA A 182 0.97 0.26 8.50
CA ALA A 182 1.97 1.25 8.87
C ALA A 182 1.94 2.51 7.98
N MET A 183 1.14 2.54 6.92
CA MET A 183 1.03 3.70 6.03
C MET A 183 0.14 4.77 6.64
N PRO A 184 0.63 6.03 6.78
CA PRO A 184 -0.21 7.16 7.15
C PRO A 184 -1.31 7.43 6.10
N MET A 185 -2.46 7.94 6.55
CA MET A 185 -3.59 8.23 5.66
C MET A 185 -3.41 9.58 4.97
N THR A 186 -3.53 9.59 3.65
CA THR A 186 -3.56 10.76 2.78
C THR A 186 -4.88 10.90 2.03
N ILE A 187 -5.19 12.11 1.57
CA ILE A 187 -6.19 12.35 0.52
C ILE A 187 -5.55 12.07 -0.84
N ASP A 188 -4.28 12.42 -1.00
CA ASP A 188 -3.50 12.02 -2.15
C ASP A 188 -3.54 10.50 -2.38
N SER A 189 -3.80 10.10 -3.63
CA SER A 189 -3.96 8.69 -4.00
C SER A 189 -2.67 7.89 -3.96
N GLU A 190 -1.53 8.53 -4.17
CA GLU A 190 -0.20 7.92 -4.14
C GLU A 190 0.26 7.71 -2.70
N GLY A 191 0.28 8.77 -1.90
CA GLY A 191 0.74 8.73 -0.52
C GLY A 191 2.25 8.81 -0.37
N PRO A 192 2.81 8.35 0.77
CA PRO A 192 4.20 8.58 1.14
C PRO A 192 5.19 7.87 0.20
N ASN A 193 6.08 8.66 -0.42
CA ASN A 193 7.01 8.23 -1.47
C ASN A 193 8.01 7.14 -1.05
N GLY A 194 8.42 7.09 0.21
CA GLY A 194 9.41 6.12 0.72
C GLY A 194 8.81 4.84 1.30
N SER A 195 7.49 4.69 1.32
CA SER A 195 6.84 3.48 1.84
C SER A 195 6.91 2.31 0.86
N VAL A 196 6.95 1.09 1.41
CA VAL A 196 6.79 -0.13 0.61
C VAL A 196 5.32 -0.33 0.26
N SER A 197 4.98 -0.21 -1.03
CA SER A 197 3.61 -0.32 -1.51
C SER A 197 3.55 -0.95 -2.90
N LYS A 198 3.78 -2.26 -3.00
CA LYS A 198 3.69 -2.96 -4.28
C LYS A 198 2.52 -3.92 -4.33
N THR A 199 1.66 -3.70 -5.30
CA THR A 199 0.59 -4.63 -5.69
C THR A 199 1.02 -5.42 -6.91
N LEU A 200 0.98 -6.74 -6.79
CA LEU A 200 1.38 -7.68 -7.85
C LEU A 200 0.69 -9.03 -7.62
N PHE A 201 0.92 -10.00 -8.52
CA PHE A 201 0.49 -11.38 -8.23
C PHE A 201 1.43 -11.96 -7.16
N THR A 202 0.87 -12.32 -6.01
CA THR A 202 1.58 -12.90 -4.86
C THR A 202 0.87 -14.13 -4.34
N ALA A 203 1.61 -15.03 -3.71
CA ALA A 203 1.06 -16.12 -2.91
C ALA A 203 1.89 -16.24 -1.64
N TYR A 204 1.28 -16.02 -0.49
CA TYR A 204 1.95 -16.14 0.81
C TYR A 204 1.10 -16.87 1.83
N TRP A 205 1.76 -17.57 2.73
CA TRP A 205 1.15 -18.24 3.85
C TRP A 205 1.48 -17.48 5.14
N ALA A 206 0.43 -17.03 5.83
CA ALA A 206 0.51 -16.32 7.09
C ALA A 206 0.06 -17.23 8.23
N GLN A 207 0.74 -17.16 9.37
CA GLN A 207 0.51 -17.98 10.55
C GLN A 207 0.63 -17.17 11.83
N ASP A 208 -0.36 -17.31 12.71
CA ASP A 208 -0.26 -16.87 14.09
C ASP A 208 0.45 -17.94 14.93
N PHE A 209 1.62 -17.61 15.46
CA PHE A 209 2.39 -18.50 16.34
C PHE A 209 1.90 -18.42 17.78
N THR A 210 1.50 -17.22 18.18
CA THR A 210 0.87 -16.92 19.48
C THR A 210 -0.21 -15.86 19.28
N LYS A 211 -0.90 -15.50 20.35
CA LYS A 211 -1.89 -14.40 20.41
C LYS A 211 -1.37 -13.05 19.90
N ASN A 212 -0.05 -12.81 20.07
CA ASN A 212 0.58 -11.53 19.78
C ASN A 212 1.66 -11.63 18.69
N PHE A 213 2.06 -12.84 18.29
CA PHE A 213 3.18 -13.05 17.38
C PHE A 213 2.74 -13.84 16.16
N SER A 214 2.95 -13.26 14.98
CA SER A 214 2.60 -13.84 13.69
C SER A 214 3.73 -13.66 12.68
N GLY A 215 3.63 -14.34 11.57
CA GLY A 215 4.57 -14.19 10.47
C GLY A 215 4.01 -14.74 9.17
N ALA A 216 4.65 -14.39 8.06
CA ALA A 216 4.35 -14.96 6.76
C ALA A 216 5.61 -15.17 5.94
N ILE A 217 5.49 -16.07 4.96
CA ILE A 217 6.47 -16.27 3.89
C ILE A 217 5.71 -16.53 2.59
N GLY A 218 6.24 -16.03 1.48
CA GLY A 218 5.57 -16.17 0.20
C GLY A 218 6.48 -16.11 -1.01
N ILE A 219 5.84 -16.03 -2.15
CA ILE A 219 6.46 -15.79 -3.44
C ILE A 219 5.70 -14.67 -4.15
N ASP A 220 6.44 -13.73 -4.73
CA ASP A 220 5.92 -12.66 -5.57
C ASP A 220 6.25 -12.95 -7.04
N ALA A 221 5.34 -12.56 -7.93
CA ALA A 221 5.58 -12.62 -9.36
C ALA A 221 6.93 -11.95 -9.70
N PRO A 222 7.75 -12.56 -10.56
CA PRO A 222 9.05 -12.01 -10.89
C PRO A 222 8.89 -10.74 -11.74
N ILE A 223 9.33 -9.62 -11.20
CA ILE A 223 9.34 -8.30 -11.85
C ILE A 223 10.73 -7.67 -11.68
N ALA A 224 11.15 -6.83 -12.61
CA ALA A 224 12.38 -6.05 -12.50
C ALA A 224 12.33 -4.84 -13.43
N ASP A 225 12.78 -3.69 -12.95
CA ASP A 225 12.98 -2.48 -13.71
C ASP A 225 14.49 -2.27 -13.91
N LEU A 226 14.96 -2.54 -15.14
CA LEU A 226 16.37 -2.60 -15.51
C LEU A 226 16.72 -1.47 -16.47
N ALA A 227 17.59 -0.56 -16.06
CA ALA A 227 18.19 0.45 -16.93
C ALA A 227 19.38 -0.18 -17.69
N THR A 228 19.08 -0.76 -18.85
CA THR A 228 20.06 -1.39 -19.76
C THR A 228 20.74 -0.36 -20.64
N ALA A 229 21.95 -0.68 -21.13
CA ALA A 229 22.68 0.02 -22.17
C ALA A 229 22.84 -0.89 -23.42
N ASP A 230 23.71 -0.52 -24.36
CA ASP A 230 23.85 -1.25 -25.63
C ASP A 230 24.33 -2.70 -25.48
N SER A 231 24.95 -3.04 -24.35
CA SER A 231 25.52 -4.38 -24.09
C SER A 231 24.60 -5.28 -23.24
N GLU A 232 23.46 -4.78 -22.80
CA GLU A 232 22.49 -5.51 -21.96
C GLU A 232 21.07 -5.37 -22.53
N GLU A 233 20.26 -6.38 -22.24
CA GLU A 233 18.87 -6.42 -22.66
C GLU A 233 17.98 -6.94 -21.52
N SER A 234 16.82 -6.32 -21.33
CA SER A 234 15.80 -6.85 -20.41
C SER A 234 15.23 -8.15 -20.95
N VAL A 235 15.06 -9.12 -20.06
CA VAL A 235 14.44 -10.41 -20.40
C VAL A 235 13.24 -10.69 -19.51
N THR A 236 12.37 -11.59 -19.97
CA THR A 236 11.28 -12.09 -19.12
C THR A 236 11.84 -12.71 -17.86
N GLN A 237 11.44 -12.18 -16.70
CA GLN A 237 11.87 -12.66 -15.40
C GLN A 237 11.28 -14.05 -15.13
N ARG A 238 12.06 -14.95 -14.53
CA ARG A 238 11.67 -16.35 -14.31
C ARG A 238 11.72 -16.78 -12.85
N ILE A 239 12.49 -16.08 -12.02
CA ILE A 239 12.71 -16.45 -10.62
C ILE A 239 11.87 -15.51 -9.77
N PRO A 240 10.90 -16.03 -8.98
CA PRO A 240 10.08 -15.21 -8.12
C PRO A 240 10.89 -14.57 -7.00
N ALA A 241 10.44 -13.43 -6.50
CA ALA A 241 10.93 -12.88 -5.25
C ALA A 241 10.34 -13.63 -4.06
N ILE A 242 11.04 -13.61 -2.93
CA ILE A 242 10.66 -14.31 -1.70
C ILE A 242 10.49 -13.28 -0.58
N PRO A 243 9.27 -12.75 -0.37
CA PRO A 243 8.95 -11.89 0.77
C PRO A 243 8.67 -12.72 2.02
N LEU A 244 9.01 -12.15 3.18
CA LEU A 244 8.68 -12.70 4.49
C LEU A 244 8.49 -11.59 5.51
N TYR A 245 7.75 -11.85 6.59
CA TYR A 245 7.72 -10.97 7.76
C TYR A 245 7.53 -11.73 9.07
N LEU A 246 7.91 -11.06 10.16
CA LEU A 246 7.56 -11.38 11.54
C LEU A 246 6.94 -10.14 12.17
N GLN A 247 5.84 -10.32 12.91
CA GLN A 247 5.10 -9.23 13.54
C GLN A 247 4.78 -9.57 14.99
N TYR A 248 4.96 -8.56 15.85
CA TYR A 248 4.46 -8.56 17.22
C TYR A 248 3.39 -7.49 17.38
N ALA A 249 2.20 -7.87 17.83
CA ALA A 249 1.06 -6.96 18.04
C ALA A 249 0.63 -6.97 19.52
N TRP A 250 0.19 -5.83 20.03
CA TRP A 250 -0.30 -5.63 21.38
C TRP A 250 -1.52 -4.69 21.39
N ASP A 251 -2.10 -4.39 22.56
CA ASP A 251 -3.33 -3.59 22.71
C ASP A 251 -4.52 -4.14 21.88
N GLY A 252 -4.69 -5.47 21.90
CA GLY A 252 -5.73 -6.11 21.09
C GLY A 252 -5.43 -6.12 19.59
N GLY A 253 -4.21 -5.68 19.18
CA GLY A 253 -3.74 -5.53 17.83
C GLY A 253 -3.76 -4.09 17.29
N ASP A 254 -4.22 -3.09 18.09
CA ASP A 254 -4.21 -1.67 17.72
C ASP A 254 -2.78 -1.11 17.55
N SER A 255 -1.81 -1.85 18.08
CA SER A 255 -0.39 -1.52 17.93
C SER A 255 0.40 -2.73 17.46
N HIS A 256 1.37 -2.50 16.58
CA HIS A 256 2.28 -3.55 16.13
C HIS A 256 3.66 -3.00 15.74
N ILE A 257 4.64 -3.88 15.75
CA ILE A 257 5.93 -3.75 15.12
C ILE A 257 6.14 -4.93 14.19
N ARG A 258 6.60 -4.67 12.97
CA ARG A 258 6.87 -5.69 11.95
C ARG A 258 8.29 -5.56 11.42
N LEU A 259 8.97 -6.69 11.32
CA LEU A 259 10.21 -6.83 10.59
C LEU A 259 9.94 -7.66 9.34
N SER A 260 10.11 -7.06 8.17
CA SER A 260 9.93 -7.71 6.88
C SER A 260 11.26 -7.84 6.14
N GLY A 261 11.33 -8.81 5.25
CA GLY A 261 12.47 -9.01 4.36
C GLY A 261 12.02 -9.50 2.99
N ILE A 262 12.85 -9.26 1.98
CA ILE A 262 12.62 -9.76 0.62
C ILE A 262 13.94 -10.16 -0.02
N TYR A 263 13.96 -11.28 -0.74
CA TYR A 263 15.05 -11.69 -1.61
C TYR A 263 14.56 -11.65 -3.06
N ARG A 264 15.35 -11.02 -3.97
CA ARG A 264 14.98 -10.77 -5.37
C ARG A 264 16.13 -11.06 -6.33
N PRO A 265 16.18 -12.21 -7.02
CA PRO A 265 17.06 -12.44 -8.16
C PRO A 265 16.41 -11.91 -9.44
N MET A 266 17.12 -11.05 -10.19
CA MET A 266 16.65 -10.46 -11.44
C MET A 266 17.55 -10.85 -12.58
N GLN A 267 16.97 -11.24 -13.72
CA GLN A 267 17.71 -11.72 -14.88
C GLN A 267 17.79 -10.65 -15.98
N TYR A 268 18.92 -10.59 -16.65
CA TYR A 268 19.13 -9.80 -17.86
C TYR A 268 19.95 -10.59 -18.89
N ARG A 269 19.88 -10.19 -20.14
CA ARG A 269 20.71 -10.74 -21.21
C ARG A 269 21.99 -9.93 -21.31
N ASN A 270 23.13 -10.56 -21.08
CA ASN A 270 24.46 -10.03 -21.39
C ASN A 270 24.77 -10.33 -22.85
N LEU A 271 24.78 -9.31 -23.71
CA LEU A 271 25.01 -9.44 -25.14
C LEU A 271 26.50 -9.71 -25.47
N THR A 272 27.42 -9.23 -24.64
CA THR A 272 28.85 -9.44 -24.79
C THR A 272 29.24 -10.91 -24.69
N GLU A 273 28.62 -11.62 -23.74
CA GLU A 273 28.86 -13.05 -23.50
C GLU A 273 27.78 -13.95 -24.12
N ALA A 274 26.78 -13.36 -24.76
CA ALA A 274 25.62 -14.05 -25.36
C ALA A 274 24.90 -15.01 -24.38
N LYS A 275 24.85 -14.65 -23.07
CA LYS A 275 24.21 -15.46 -22.01
C LYS A 275 23.31 -14.61 -21.10
N ASN A 276 22.41 -15.27 -20.39
CA ASN A 276 21.65 -14.62 -19.32
C ASN A 276 22.50 -14.54 -18.04
N SER A 277 22.49 -13.38 -17.41
CA SER A 277 23.15 -13.10 -16.14
C SER A 277 22.09 -12.72 -15.10
N THR A 278 22.47 -12.70 -13.81
CA THR A 278 21.55 -12.40 -12.71
C THR A 278 22.13 -11.33 -11.80
N VAL A 279 21.34 -10.31 -11.49
CA VAL A 279 21.59 -9.35 -10.42
C VAL A 279 20.86 -9.85 -9.18
N GLN A 280 21.58 -9.92 -8.06
CA GLN A 280 20.99 -10.28 -6.77
C GLN A 280 20.50 -9.01 -6.07
N GLY A 281 19.27 -9.04 -5.59
CA GLY A 281 18.65 -7.98 -4.83
C GLY A 281 17.97 -8.48 -3.56
N GLY A 282 17.58 -7.57 -2.72
CA GLY A 282 16.85 -7.84 -1.51
C GLY A 282 16.87 -6.68 -0.54
N GLY A 283 15.99 -6.69 0.45
CA GLY A 283 15.85 -5.61 1.41
C GLY A 283 15.24 -6.06 2.72
N ILE A 284 15.30 -5.17 3.68
CA ILE A 284 14.69 -5.29 5.00
C ILE A 284 13.84 -4.05 5.27
N GLN A 285 12.76 -4.24 6.03
CA GLN A 285 11.85 -3.18 6.46
C GLN A 285 11.53 -3.36 7.93
N LEU A 286 11.58 -2.26 8.68
CA LEU A 286 11.03 -2.16 10.02
C LEU A 286 9.85 -1.18 9.97
N SER A 287 8.66 -1.67 10.27
CA SER A 287 7.43 -0.89 10.16
C SER A 287 6.53 -1.08 11.37
N GLY A 288 5.53 -0.25 11.50
CA GLY A 288 4.52 -0.43 12.52
C GLY A 288 3.60 0.74 12.73
N MET A 289 2.60 0.49 13.56
CA MET A 289 1.67 1.48 14.09
C MET A 289 1.61 1.35 15.60
N VAL A 290 1.64 2.47 16.29
CA VAL A 290 1.56 2.53 17.76
C VAL A 290 0.43 3.45 18.16
N HIS A 291 -0.56 2.90 18.86
CA HIS A 291 -1.57 3.70 19.54
C HIS A 291 -0.96 4.27 20.83
N ILE A 292 -0.87 5.60 20.95
CA ILE A 292 -0.18 6.25 22.05
C ILE A 292 -1.16 6.51 23.22
N ALA A 293 -2.17 7.30 23.01
CA ALA A 293 -3.27 7.57 23.94
C ALA A 293 -4.27 8.58 23.33
N GLY A 294 -5.52 8.58 23.81
CA GLY A 294 -6.45 9.69 23.58
C GLY A 294 -6.76 10.01 22.11
N GLY A 295 -6.71 9.01 21.23
CA GLY A 295 -6.93 9.19 19.79
C GLY A 295 -5.68 9.53 18.98
N LEU A 296 -4.49 9.53 19.60
CA LEU A 296 -3.19 9.73 18.93
C LEU A 296 -2.57 8.37 18.56
N SER A 297 -2.20 8.20 17.29
CA SER A 297 -1.43 7.06 16.79
C SER A 297 -0.23 7.55 15.98
N ALA A 298 0.86 6.80 16.02
CA ALA A 298 2.04 7.00 15.18
C ALA A 298 2.22 5.82 14.23
N GLN A 299 2.56 6.11 12.98
CA GLN A 299 2.93 5.12 11.96
C GLN A 299 4.35 5.38 11.50
N TYR A 300 5.08 4.31 11.19
CA TYR A 300 6.45 4.41 10.71
C TYR A 300 6.81 3.25 9.80
N ASP A 301 7.68 3.54 8.83
CA ASP A 301 8.28 2.60 7.89
C ASP A 301 9.72 3.03 7.63
N ALA A 302 10.67 2.12 7.79
CA ALA A 302 12.07 2.31 7.48
C ALA A 302 12.56 1.11 6.69
N THR A 303 12.82 1.31 5.41
CA THR A 303 13.21 0.28 4.45
C THR A 303 14.58 0.56 3.87
N TYR A 304 15.42 -0.46 3.76
CA TYR A 304 16.72 -0.38 3.11
C TYR A 304 17.00 -1.67 2.34
N GLY A 305 17.55 -1.52 1.13
CA GLY A 305 17.91 -2.67 0.33
C GLY A 305 18.67 -2.34 -0.94
N SER A 306 18.78 -3.34 -1.78
CA SER A 306 19.42 -3.29 -3.09
C SER A 306 18.46 -3.89 -4.10
N ALA A 307 18.23 -3.20 -5.21
CA ALA A 307 17.26 -3.60 -6.23
C ALA A 307 15.84 -3.78 -5.66
N ILE A 308 15.38 -2.87 -4.84
CA ILE A 308 14.03 -2.86 -4.25
C ILE A 308 13.17 -1.68 -4.74
N GLY A 309 13.65 -0.91 -5.73
CA GLY A 309 12.97 0.28 -6.25
C GLY A 309 11.53 -0.01 -6.65
N THR A 310 11.26 -1.08 -7.40
CA THR A 310 9.88 -1.45 -7.78
C THR A 310 8.93 -1.72 -6.60
N TYR A 311 9.41 -1.86 -5.38
CA TYR A 311 8.58 -2.03 -4.17
C TYR A 311 8.37 -0.74 -3.40
N LEU A 312 9.20 0.29 -3.63
CA LEU A 312 9.05 1.62 -3.03
C LEU A 312 8.06 2.45 -3.86
N GLN A 313 7.23 3.22 -3.18
CA GLN A 313 6.09 3.91 -3.79
C GLN A 313 6.52 4.80 -4.97
N ASP A 314 7.42 5.74 -4.74
CA ASP A 314 7.87 6.74 -5.73
C ASP A 314 8.75 6.13 -6.84
N ASP A 315 9.55 5.10 -6.51
CA ASP A 315 10.43 4.41 -7.46
C ASP A 315 9.67 3.41 -8.33
N SER A 316 8.45 3.02 -7.95
CA SER A 316 7.69 1.98 -8.66
C SER A 316 7.33 2.35 -10.11
N ASP A 317 7.36 3.64 -10.44
CA ASP A 317 7.06 4.19 -11.75
C ASP A 317 8.31 4.60 -12.55
N ILE A 318 9.51 4.41 -11.99
CA ILE A 318 10.80 4.68 -12.65
C ILE A 318 11.68 3.43 -12.72
N VAL A 319 12.61 3.40 -13.68
CA VAL A 319 13.50 2.25 -13.92
C VAL A 319 14.73 2.36 -13.01
N ILE A 320 14.68 1.73 -11.82
CA ILE A 320 15.72 1.94 -10.79
C ILE A 320 16.17 0.69 -10.01
N ASP A 321 15.71 -0.52 -10.32
CA ASP A 321 16.18 -1.72 -9.59
C ASP A 321 17.65 -2.04 -9.84
N ALA A 322 18.08 -2.00 -11.12
CA ALA A 322 19.47 -2.21 -11.49
C ALA A 322 19.83 -1.40 -12.74
N VAL A 323 21.08 -1.01 -12.83
CA VAL A 323 21.61 -0.18 -13.91
C VAL A 323 22.81 -0.85 -14.59
N ALA A 324 22.96 -0.61 -15.90
CA ALA A 324 24.14 -0.96 -16.64
C ALA A 324 25.36 -0.23 -16.08
N THR A 325 26.55 -0.83 -16.22
CA THR A 325 27.82 -0.22 -15.80
C THR A 325 28.69 0.14 -17.00
N THR A 326 29.74 0.89 -16.76
CA THR A 326 30.75 1.19 -17.78
C THR A 326 31.51 -0.06 -18.28
N GLU A 327 31.40 -1.20 -17.56
CA GLU A 327 31.87 -2.51 -18.00
C GLU A 327 30.81 -3.16 -18.89
N PRO A 328 31.05 -3.39 -20.19
CA PRO A 328 30.05 -3.93 -21.10
C PRO A 328 29.52 -5.30 -20.65
N GLY A 329 28.22 -5.48 -20.73
CA GLY A 329 27.53 -6.73 -20.34
C GLY A 329 27.35 -6.91 -18.85
N LYS A 330 27.59 -5.86 -18.01
CA LYS A 330 27.48 -5.95 -16.56
C LYS A 330 26.47 -4.96 -15.99
N MET A 331 25.52 -5.48 -15.22
CA MET A 331 24.56 -4.69 -14.45
C MET A 331 24.84 -4.78 -12.95
N LYS A 332 24.53 -3.73 -12.22
CA LYS A 332 24.60 -3.68 -10.75
C LYS A 332 23.28 -3.19 -10.16
N ALA A 333 22.94 -3.76 -9.01
CA ALA A 333 21.76 -3.34 -8.25
C ALA A 333 21.95 -1.93 -7.68
N VAL A 334 20.90 -1.12 -7.76
CA VAL A 334 20.82 0.18 -7.09
C VAL A 334 20.44 -0.03 -5.64
N LYS A 335 21.08 0.68 -4.73
CA LYS A 335 20.71 0.69 -3.31
C LYS A 335 19.66 1.77 -3.09
N SER A 336 18.61 1.43 -2.33
CA SER A 336 17.53 2.36 -2.03
C SER A 336 17.20 2.34 -0.54
N MET A 337 16.76 3.47 -0.02
CA MET A 337 16.24 3.63 1.33
C MET A 337 14.96 4.45 1.28
N GLY A 338 13.91 3.94 1.91
CA GLY A 338 12.67 4.64 2.16
C GLY A 338 12.46 4.85 3.66
N LEU A 339 12.01 6.03 4.04
CA LEU A 339 11.63 6.38 5.41
C LEU A 339 10.27 7.06 5.38
N THR A 340 9.36 6.65 6.25
CA THR A 340 8.05 7.30 6.43
C THR A 340 7.73 7.37 7.92
N ALA A 341 7.25 8.52 8.37
CA ALA A 341 6.74 8.71 9.71
C ALA A 341 5.49 9.59 9.67
N GLY A 342 4.46 9.21 10.39
CA GLY A 342 3.20 9.94 10.45
C GLY A 342 2.56 9.91 11.83
N LEU A 343 1.77 10.93 12.10
CA LEU A 343 0.92 11.03 13.28
C LEU A 343 -0.53 11.17 12.81
N ASN A 344 -1.40 10.37 13.37
CA ASN A 344 -2.83 10.50 13.23
C ASN A 344 -3.43 10.93 14.56
N TYR A 345 -4.29 11.96 14.55
CA TYR A 345 -5.01 12.41 15.72
C TYR A 345 -6.52 12.53 15.47
N ALA A 346 -7.29 11.83 16.27
CA ALA A 346 -8.75 11.92 16.31
C ALA A 346 -9.19 12.95 17.35
N PHE A 347 -9.48 14.19 16.93
CA PHE A 347 -9.98 15.27 17.80
C PHE A 347 -11.36 14.94 18.39
N THR A 348 -12.21 14.36 17.56
CA THR A 348 -13.56 13.89 17.91
C THR A 348 -13.90 12.64 17.12
N PRO A 349 -14.99 11.94 17.40
CA PRO A 349 -15.46 10.84 16.55
C PRO A 349 -15.69 11.22 15.07
N LYS A 350 -15.80 12.50 14.75
CA LYS A 350 -16.07 12.99 13.39
C LYS A 350 -14.93 13.76 12.75
N LEU A 351 -13.93 14.19 13.52
CA LEU A 351 -12.84 15.05 13.03
C LEU A 351 -11.49 14.43 13.33
N SER A 352 -10.67 14.24 12.29
CA SER A 352 -9.29 13.76 12.40
C SER A 352 -8.34 14.50 11.51
N SER A 353 -7.07 14.41 11.84
CA SER A 353 -5.96 14.94 11.06
C SER A 353 -4.83 13.92 11.00
N ASN A 354 -4.12 13.92 9.88
CA ASN A 354 -2.85 13.23 9.74
C ASN A 354 -1.79 14.24 9.32
N ILE A 355 -0.60 14.09 9.85
CA ILE A 355 0.60 14.80 9.39
C ILE A 355 1.69 13.77 9.18
N MET A 356 2.41 13.85 8.07
CA MET A 356 3.48 12.90 7.76
C MET A 356 4.64 13.53 7.00
N TYR A 357 5.77 12.87 7.12
CA TYR A 357 6.97 13.09 6.34
C TYR A 357 7.45 11.76 5.78
N SER A 358 7.88 11.78 4.53
CA SER A 358 8.50 10.62 3.89
C SER A 358 9.70 11.05 3.06
N HIS A 359 10.70 10.18 2.99
CA HIS A 359 11.94 10.37 2.24
C HIS A 359 12.31 9.09 1.52
N LEU A 360 12.69 9.22 0.25
CA LEU A 360 13.25 8.15 -0.55
C LEU A 360 14.58 8.59 -1.14
N THR A 361 15.59 7.74 -1.09
CA THR A 361 16.91 8.02 -1.70
C THR A 361 17.49 6.79 -2.39
N ASN A 362 18.14 7.02 -3.53
CA ASN A 362 18.79 6.02 -4.34
C ASN A 362 20.29 6.30 -4.44
N TRP A 363 21.10 5.29 -4.28
CA TRP A 363 22.55 5.33 -4.48
C TRP A 363 22.94 4.46 -5.67
N LEU A 364 23.23 5.12 -6.79
CA LEU A 364 23.73 4.43 -7.96
C LEU A 364 25.17 3.96 -7.73
N PRO A 365 25.57 2.82 -8.34
CA PRO A 365 26.97 2.42 -8.39
C PRO A 365 27.84 3.51 -9.03
N SER A 366 29.08 3.66 -8.59
CA SER A 366 29.99 4.70 -9.09
C SER A 366 30.34 4.58 -10.57
N ASP A 367 30.15 3.40 -11.14
CA ASP A 367 30.36 3.04 -12.55
C ASP A 367 29.03 2.88 -13.32
N ALA A 368 27.92 3.38 -12.77
CA ALA A 368 26.62 3.32 -13.43
C ALA A 368 26.58 4.17 -14.70
N VAL A 369 25.95 3.63 -15.74
CA VAL A 369 25.58 4.39 -16.95
C VAL A 369 24.19 5.00 -16.70
N ALA A 370 24.16 6.28 -16.31
CA ALA A 370 22.95 6.99 -15.99
C ALA A 370 22.98 8.43 -16.52
N GLY A 371 21.83 8.93 -16.97
CA GLY A 371 21.69 10.31 -17.42
C GLY A 371 21.67 11.31 -16.26
N PRO A 372 21.99 12.59 -16.49
CA PRO A 372 22.02 13.62 -15.45
C PRO A 372 20.69 13.80 -14.72
N ASP A 373 19.57 13.56 -15.42
CA ASP A 373 18.21 13.71 -14.90
C ASP A 373 17.75 12.51 -14.07
N THR A 374 18.57 11.47 -13.91
CA THR A 374 18.22 10.29 -13.12
C THR A 374 17.88 10.71 -11.70
N TYR A 375 16.71 10.28 -11.23
CA TYR A 375 16.21 10.54 -9.89
C TYR A 375 17.15 10.00 -8.80
N ARG A 376 17.49 10.84 -7.84
CA ARG A 376 18.37 10.50 -6.74
C ARG A 376 17.65 10.37 -5.42
N TYR A 377 16.85 11.38 -5.04
CA TYR A 377 16.05 11.34 -3.83
C TYR A 377 14.88 12.31 -3.91
N GLY A 378 13.88 12.07 -3.07
CA GLY A 378 12.77 12.97 -2.87
C GLY A 378 12.24 12.96 -1.45
N ASP A 379 11.62 14.08 -1.10
CA ASP A 379 10.92 14.30 0.15
C ASP A 379 9.43 14.52 -0.13
N TYR A 380 8.59 13.99 0.74
CA TYR A 380 7.15 14.18 0.72
C TYR A 380 6.64 14.58 2.09
N VAL A 381 5.82 15.61 2.14
CA VAL A 381 5.11 16.04 3.35
C VAL A 381 3.64 16.15 3.02
N ALA A 382 2.78 15.58 3.85
CA ALA A 382 1.34 15.80 3.75
C ALA A 382 0.74 16.13 5.11
N ALA A 383 -0.26 17.02 5.11
CA ALA A 383 -1.04 17.35 6.29
C ALA A 383 -2.51 17.53 5.90
N ASN A 384 -3.40 16.78 6.56
CA ASN A 384 -4.83 16.81 6.23
C ASN A 384 -5.73 17.05 7.44
N LEU A 385 -6.95 17.44 7.13
CA LEU A 385 -8.06 17.50 8.06
C LEU A 385 -9.28 16.85 7.40
N ILE A 386 -9.86 15.83 8.05
CA ILE A 386 -10.96 15.05 7.51
C ILE A 386 -12.15 15.12 8.48
N TYR A 387 -13.33 15.50 7.94
CA TYR A 387 -14.58 15.56 8.69
C TYR A 387 -15.60 14.56 8.13
N SER A 388 -16.11 13.69 9.00
CA SER A 388 -17.18 12.74 8.70
C SER A 388 -18.54 13.33 9.11
N PHE A 389 -19.36 13.72 8.13
CA PHE A 389 -20.72 14.22 8.37
C PHE A 389 -21.59 13.12 8.95
N ASN A 390 -21.48 11.94 8.38
CA ASN A 390 -22.16 10.72 8.80
C ASN A 390 -21.41 9.48 8.29
N LYS A 391 -21.98 8.28 8.48
CA LYS A 391 -21.36 7.02 8.06
C LYS A 391 -21.17 6.84 6.53
N PHE A 392 -21.81 7.67 5.71
CA PHE A 392 -21.70 7.59 4.24
C PHE A 392 -20.90 8.72 3.64
N LEU A 393 -20.86 9.88 4.28
CA LEU A 393 -20.32 11.11 3.71
C LEU A 393 -19.21 11.69 4.57
N SER A 394 -18.06 11.93 3.96
CA SER A 394 -16.95 12.70 4.56
C SER A 394 -16.38 13.69 3.55
N ALA A 395 -15.75 14.75 4.07
CA ALA A 395 -14.97 15.69 3.30
C ALA A 395 -13.61 15.91 3.97
N GLY A 396 -12.61 16.24 3.19
CA GLY A 396 -11.27 16.53 3.68
C GLY A 396 -10.58 17.58 2.85
N ILE A 397 -9.57 18.18 3.47
CA ILE A 397 -8.61 19.08 2.82
C ILE A 397 -7.21 18.60 3.18
N GLU A 398 -6.27 18.67 2.22
CA GLU A 398 -4.88 18.28 2.41
C GLU A 398 -3.96 19.26 1.72
N TYR A 399 -2.81 19.47 2.33
CA TYR A 399 -1.67 20.15 1.73
C TYR A 399 -0.56 19.14 1.55
N ASP A 400 -0.01 19.08 0.33
CA ASP A 400 1.12 18.24 -0.04
C ASP A 400 2.29 19.10 -0.50
N TYR A 401 3.48 18.74 -0.06
CA TYR A 401 4.75 19.29 -0.51
C TYR A 401 5.64 18.14 -1.00
N GLY A 402 6.18 18.29 -2.21
CA GLY A 402 7.15 17.37 -2.81
C GLY A 402 8.43 18.10 -3.20
N HIS A 403 9.53 17.47 -2.95
CA HIS A 403 10.86 17.88 -3.43
C HIS A 403 11.55 16.68 -4.06
N MET A 404 12.21 16.89 -5.18
CA MET A 404 13.06 15.88 -5.82
C MET A 404 14.43 16.46 -6.14
N LYS A 405 15.41 15.57 -6.22
CA LYS A 405 16.76 15.92 -6.71
C LYS A 405 17.29 14.82 -7.60
N ASN A 406 17.87 15.22 -8.76
CA ASN A 406 18.53 14.33 -9.68
C ASN A 406 20.02 14.13 -9.34
N ILE A 407 20.73 13.25 -10.05
CA ILE A 407 22.17 12.99 -9.83
C ILE A 407 23.06 14.16 -10.24
N ALA A 408 22.62 15.05 -11.14
CA ALA A 408 23.33 16.28 -11.50
C ALA A 408 23.27 17.34 -10.36
N GLY A 409 22.41 17.13 -9.36
CA GLY A 409 22.24 18.03 -8.24
C GLY A 409 21.17 19.11 -8.45
N GLU A 410 20.41 19.03 -9.54
CA GLU A 410 19.26 19.92 -9.78
C GLU A 410 18.10 19.49 -8.87
N GLY A 411 17.48 20.46 -8.20
CA GLY A 411 16.36 20.26 -7.30
C GLY A 411 15.11 20.95 -7.83
N LEU A 412 13.98 20.24 -7.76
CA LEU A 412 12.64 20.73 -8.10
C LEU A 412 11.69 20.55 -6.92
N HIS A 413 10.69 21.42 -6.80
CA HIS A 413 9.68 21.31 -5.73
C HIS A 413 8.30 21.71 -6.23
N ALA A 414 7.30 20.95 -5.81
CA ALA A 414 5.91 21.24 -6.10
C ALA A 414 5.07 21.25 -4.82
N ASN A 415 3.94 21.91 -4.91
CA ASN A 415 2.97 21.99 -3.81
C ASN A 415 1.58 21.74 -4.38
N ARG A 416 0.72 21.13 -3.56
CA ARG A 416 -0.69 20.90 -3.86
C ARG A 416 -1.55 21.27 -2.66
N ILE A 417 -2.65 21.95 -2.90
CA ILE A 417 -3.77 22.01 -1.98
C ILE A 417 -4.89 21.24 -2.63
N GLN A 418 -5.43 20.25 -1.94
CA GLN A 418 -6.53 19.45 -2.46
C GLN A 418 -7.67 19.32 -1.45
N ALA A 419 -8.88 19.22 -2.00
CA ALA A 419 -10.10 18.95 -1.27
C ALA A 419 -10.78 17.71 -1.83
N GLN A 420 -11.34 16.88 -0.98
CA GLN A 420 -12.03 15.65 -1.36
C GLN A 420 -13.41 15.58 -0.71
N LEU A 421 -14.41 15.17 -1.49
CA LEU A 421 -15.69 14.70 -0.99
C LEU A 421 -15.78 13.19 -1.24
N ALA A 422 -15.99 12.41 -0.19
CA ALA A 422 -16.07 10.96 -0.27
C ALA A 422 -17.48 10.48 0.12
N VAL A 423 -18.12 9.69 -0.76
CA VAL A 423 -19.38 8.98 -0.48
C VAL A 423 -19.06 7.49 -0.50
N THR A 424 -19.30 6.77 0.62
CA THR A 424 -18.98 5.34 0.76
C THR A 424 -20.25 4.56 1.12
N PHE A 425 -20.53 3.47 0.39
CA PHE A 425 -21.70 2.63 0.60
C PHE A 425 -21.47 1.16 0.24
#